data_ebe2b3865fd8147b55fe746d59f7d3c4
#
_entry.id   ebe2b3865fd8147b55fe746d59f7d3c4
#
_cell.length_a   1.000
_cell.length_b   1.000
_cell.length_c   1.000
_cell.angle_alpha   90.00
_cell.angle_beta   90.00
_cell.angle_gamma   90.00
#
_symmetry.space_group_name_H-M   'P 1'
#
loop_
_entity.id
_entity.type
_entity.pdbx_description
1 polymer ?
#
loop_
_entity_poly.entity_id
_entity_poly.type
_entity_poly.pdbx_seq_one_letter_code
_entity_poly.pdbx_strand_id
1 'polypeptide(L)'
;MKRLVVGLLAHVDSGKTTLAEGLLYRAGVLRKLGRVDHRDAFLDTDSQERARGITIFAKQAVLTLPAADGTDETELTLLDTPGHVDFSAEAERALQVLDYAVLVVSGTDGVQAHTETLWKLLARYRVPTFVFVNKMDLPGADAAVPVSYTHLRAHETSAHL
;
A
#
# COMPACT_ATOMS: atom_id res chain seq x y z
N MET A 1 -4.78 17.73 16.87
CA MET A 1 -3.91 16.77 16.17
C MET A 1 -4.69 15.49 15.94
N LYS A 2 -4.97 15.12 14.69
CA LYS A 2 -5.67 13.90 14.31
C LYS A 2 -4.63 12.79 14.08
N ARG A 3 -4.96 11.55 14.48
CA ARG A 3 -4.11 10.38 14.22
C ARG A 3 -4.81 9.44 13.26
N LEU A 4 -4.09 8.96 12.27
CA LEU A 4 -4.58 8.04 11.26
C LEU A 4 -3.56 6.92 11.02
N VAL A 5 -4.07 5.70 10.85
CA VAL A 5 -3.27 4.53 10.49
C VAL A 5 -3.65 4.13 9.06
N VAL A 6 -2.69 4.20 8.14
CA VAL A 6 -2.90 3.89 6.73
C VAL A 6 -2.02 2.73 6.31
N GLY A 7 -2.63 1.66 5.80
CA GLY A 7 -1.92 0.50 5.29
C GLY A 7 -1.62 0.61 3.80
N LEU A 8 -0.40 0.24 3.42
CA LEU A 8 -0.04 0.01 2.02
C LEU A 8 -0.09 -1.49 1.73
N LEU A 9 -0.95 -1.89 0.81
CA LEU A 9 -1.13 -3.28 0.39
C LEU A 9 -0.90 -3.38 -1.12
N ALA A 10 -0.27 -4.47 -1.55
CA ALA A 10 -0.01 -4.68 -2.97
C ALA A 10 0.32 -6.14 -3.27
N HIS A 11 0.15 -6.55 -4.53
CA HIS A 11 0.84 -7.70 -5.07
C HIS A 11 2.34 -7.45 -5.15
N VAL A 12 3.14 -8.51 -5.12
CA VAL A 12 4.61 -8.44 -5.29
C VAL A 12 4.95 -7.63 -6.56
N ASP A 13 6.02 -6.86 -6.51
CA ASP A 13 6.54 -6.03 -7.59
C ASP A 13 5.60 -4.91 -8.11
N SER A 14 4.48 -4.64 -7.46
CA SER A 14 3.61 -3.49 -7.81
C SER A 14 4.21 -2.13 -7.44
N GLY A 15 5.35 -2.09 -6.75
CA GLY A 15 6.05 -0.86 -6.34
C GLY A 15 5.58 -0.27 -5.02
N LYS A 16 5.02 -1.09 -4.12
CA LYS A 16 4.56 -0.69 -2.80
C LYS A 16 5.65 -0.01 -1.96
N THR A 17 6.82 -0.65 -1.81
CA THR A 17 7.94 -0.11 -1.05
C THR A 17 8.47 1.19 -1.66
N THR A 18 8.53 1.27 -2.99
CA THR A 18 8.94 2.50 -3.70
C THR A 18 7.96 3.65 -3.43
N LEU A 19 6.65 3.37 -3.40
CA LEU A 19 5.63 4.37 -3.04
C LEU A 19 5.80 4.82 -1.59
N ALA A 20 6.00 3.89 -0.65
CA ALA A 20 6.22 4.18 0.75
C ALA A 20 7.44 5.10 0.95
N GLU A 21 8.57 4.76 0.33
CA GLU A 21 9.80 5.57 0.33
C GLU A 21 9.55 6.98 -0.24
N GLY A 22 8.81 7.09 -1.34
CA GLY A 22 8.43 8.37 -1.95
C GLY A 22 7.60 9.24 -1.02
N LEU A 23 6.64 8.66 -0.30
CA LEU A 23 5.82 9.36 0.68
C LEU A 23 6.67 9.87 1.86
N LEU A 24 7.55 9.02 2.40
CA LEU A 24 8.44 9.37 3.50
C LEU A 24 9.44 10.46 3.11
N TYR A 25 9.96 10.41 1.88
CA TYR A 25 10.83 11.44 1.35
C TYR A 25 10.11 12.79 1.22
N ARG A 26 8.90 12.80 0.66
CA ARG A 26 8.09 14.02 0.54
C ARG A 26 7.66 14.59 1.89
N ALA A 27 7.42 13.75 2.87
CA ALA A 27 7.12 14.18 4.23
C ALA A 27 8.35 14.67 5.01
N GLY A 28 9.55 14.64 4.42
CA GLY A 28 10.79 15.07 5.04
C GLY A 28 11.35 14.10 6.09
N VAL A 29 10.76 12.93 6.21
CA VAL A 29 11.25 11.86 7.13
C VAL A 29 12.55 11.27 6.60
N LEU A 30 12.65 11.12 5.28
CA LEU A 30 13.86 10.66 4.60
C LEU A 30 14.58 11.84 3.95
N ARG A 31 15.90 11.90 4.12
CA ARG A 31 16.77 12.88 3.47
C ARG A 31 17.19 12.47 2.06
N LYS A 32 17.14 11.19 1.75
CA LYS A 32 17.51 10.61 0.46
C LYS A 32 16.51 9.50 0.12
N LEU A 33 16.12 9.46 -1.15
CA LEU A 33 15.26 8.41 -1.67
C LEU A 33 16.06 7.12 -1.83
N GLY A 34 15.69 6.05 -1.11
CA GLY A 34 16.22 4.70 -1.32
C GLY A 34 15.57 4.04 -2.54
N ARG A 35 16.22 3.03 -3.09
CA ARG A 35 15.69 2.19 -4.18
C ARG A 35 15.75 0.73 -3.79
N VAL A 36 14.64 0.02 -3.98
CA VAL A 36 14.57 -1.43 -3.73
C VAL A 36 15.61 -2.17 -4.57
N ASP A 37 15.81 -1.76 -5.83
CA ASP A 37 16.81 -2.34 -6.74
C ASP A 37 18.25 -2.18 -6.25
N HIS A 38 18.53 -1.13 -5.47
CA HIS A 38 19.83 -0.87 -4.88
C HIS A 38 19.98 -1.44 -3.46
N ARG A 39 18.93 -2.11 -2.92
CA ARG A 39 18.90 -2.68 -1.57
C ARG A 39 19.18 -1.68 -0.45
N ASP A 40 18.86 -0.42 -0.66
CA ASP A 40 19.06 0.69 0.27
C ASP A 40 17.75 1.34 0.75
N ALA A 41 16.60 0.69 0.50
CA ALA A 41 15.31 1.14 0.95
C ALA A 41 15.25 1.16 2.49
N PHE A 42 14.75 2.27 3.05
CA PHE A 42 14.69 2.52 4.49
C PHE A 42 13.83 1.48 5.24
N LEU A 43 12.73 1.07 4.61
CA LEU A 43 11.81 0.10 5.19
C LEU A 43 12.31 -1.34 5.09
N ASP A 44 13.23 -1.67 4.18
CA ASP A 44 13.79 -3.01 4.01
C ASP A 44 15.05 -3.20 4.85
N THR A 45 14.89 -3.26 6.17
CA THR A 45 16.01 -3.36 7.12
C THR A 45 16.49 -4.78 7.40
N ASP A 46 15.66 -5.79 7.16
CA ASP A 46 16.02 -7.19 7.37
C ASP A 46 16.92 -7.72 6.24
N SER A 47 17.90 -8.54 6.60
CA SER A 47 18.85 -9.10 5.65
C SER A 47 18.20 -10.07 4.65
N GLN A 48 17.17 -10.80 5.07
CA GLN A 48 16.44 -11.73 4.19
C GLN A 48 15.52 -10.97 3.24
N GLU A 49 14.89 -9.88 3.69
CA GLU A 49 14.08 -8.99 2.85
C GLU A 49 14.93 -8.35 1.76
N ARG A 50 16.09 -7.79 2.14
CA ARG A 50 17.06 -7.21 1.18
C ARG A 50 17.57 -8.22 0.16
N ALA A 51 17.83 -9.46 0.59
CA ALA A 51 18.32 -10.51 -0.30
C ALA A 51 17.29 -10.95 -1.34
N ARG A 52 16.00 -10.92 -0.99
CA ARG A 52 14.89 -11.38 -1.83
C ARG A 52 14.15 -10.24 -2.51
N GLY A 53 14.36 -8.98 -2.10
CA GLY A 53 13.63 -7.81 -2.60
C GLY A 53 12.15 -7.81 -2.23
N ILE A 54 11.76 -8.45 -1.11
CA ILE A 54 10.39 -8.56 -0.64
C ILE A 54 10.27 -8.14 0.83
N THR A 55 9.13 -7.57 1.20
CA THR A 55 8.78 -7.27 2.60
C THR A 55 8.19 -8.52 3.26
N ILE A 56 8.77 -8.97 4.35
CA ILE A 56 8.33 -10.15 5.11
C ILE A 56 7.49 -9.74 6.31
N PHE A 57 7.90 -8.69 7.03
CA PHE A 57 7.20 -8.20 8.21
C PHE A 57 6.54 -6.84 7.94
N ALA A 58 5.37 -6.62 8.54
CA ALA A 58 4.74 -5.30 8.51
C ALA A 58 5.64 -4.28 9.21
N LYS A 59 5.94 -3.18 8.52
CA LYS A 59 6.78 -2.09 9.03
C LYS A 59 5.97 -0.82 9.15
N GLN A 60 6.33 0.00 10.12
CA GLN A 60 5.64 1.26 10.36
C GLN A 60 6.59 2.44 10.25
N ALA A 61 6.07 3.53 9.73
CA ALA A 61 6.70 4.83 9.75
C ALA A 61 5.66 5.89 10.15
N VAL A 62 6.08 6.83 10.98
CA VAL A 62 5.21 7.93 11.41
C VAL A 62 5.64 9.20 10.69
N LEU A 63 4.66 9.90 10.12
CA LEU A 63 4.88 11.18 9.44
C LEU A 63 3.81 12.20 9.88
N THR A 64 4.21 13.45 9.94
CA THR A 64 3.31 14.57 10.25
C THR A 64 2.99 15.32 8.98
N LEU A 65 1.71 15.43 8.67
CA LEU A 65 1.22 16.18 7.52
C LEU A 65 0.46 17.41 8.00
N PRO A 66 0.70 18.59 7.39
CA PRO A 66 -0.12 19.75 7.63
C PRO A 66 -1.55 19.49 7.13
N ALA A 67 -2.55 19.94 7.89
CA ALA A 67 -3.91 19.89 7.41
C ALA A 67 -4.07 20.77 6.17
N ALA A 68 -4.99 20.40 5.27
CA ALA A 68 -5.23 21.13 4.03
C ALA A 68 -5.67 22.59 4.26
N ASP A 69 -6.27 22.88 5.41
CA ASP A 69 -6.71 24.20 5.85
C ASP A 69 -5.64 24.96 6.70
N GLY A 70 -4.49 24.32 6.97
CA GLY A 70 -3.40 24.90 7.75
C GLY A 70 -3.69 25.08 9.24
N THR A 71 -4.82 24.59 9.74
CA THR A 71 -5.27 24.84 11.13
C THR A 71 -4.81 23.78 12.10
N ASP A 72 -4.56 22.56 11.65
CA ASP A 72 -4.18 21.43 12.50
C ASP A 72 -3.15 20.52 11.80
N GLU A 73 -2.52 19.65 12.55
CA GLU A 73 -1.58 18.65 12.04
C GLU A 73 -2.20 17.26 12.14
N THR A 74 -1.93 16.42 11.15
CA THR A 74 -2.31 15.00 11.16
C THR A 74 -1.07 14.15 11.28
N GLU A 75 -1.00 13.37 12.36
CA GLU A 75 -0.02 12.30 12.51
C GLU A 75 -0.52 11.07 11.75
N LEU A 76 0.21 10.68 10.73
CA LEU A 76 -0.10 9.53 9.91
C LEU A 76 0.90 8.42 10.19
N THR A 77 0.41 7.28 10.67
CA THR A 77 1.19 6.04 10.76
C THR A 77 1.01 5.25 9.49
N LEU A 78 2.08 5.15 8.70
CA LEU A 78 2.10 4.34 7.48
C LEU A 78 2.55 2.93 7.84
N LEU A 79 1.71 1.93 7.52
CA LEU A 79 2.03 0.52 7.67
C LEU A 79 2.34 -0.08 6.29
N ASP A 80 3.60 -0.48 6.09
CA ASP A 80 4.02 -1.23 4.92
C ASP A 80 3.82 -2.72 5.20
N THR A 81 2.83 -3.34 4.54
CA THR A 81 2.48 -4.75 4.77
C THR A 81 3.21 -5.67 3.80
N PRO A 82 3.47 -6.94 4.19
CA PRO A 82 4.01 -7.92 3.28
C PRO A 82 3.17 -8.06 2.01
N GLY A 83 3.84 -8.02 0.84
CA GLY A 83 3.18 -8.16 -0.46
C GLY A 83 3.15 -9.61 -0.98
N HIS A 84 3.73 -10.56 -0.26
CA HIS A 84 3.81 -11.95 -0.68
C HIS A 84 2.64 -12.78 -0.13
N VAL A 85 2.09 -13.72 -0.92
CA VAL A 85 0.94 -14.56 -0.52
C VAL A 85 1.19 -15.38 0.75
N ASP A 86 2.45 -15.80 0.99
CA ASP A 86 2.82 -16.62 2.15
C ASP A 86 2.71 -15.85 3.49
N PHE A 87 2.60 -14.52 3.44
CA PHE A 87 2.48 -13.66 4.62
C PHE A 87 1.08 -13.07 4.82
N SER A 88 0.05 -13.74 4.29
CA SER A 88 -1.35 -13.29 4.40
C SER A 88 -1.84 -13.11 5.83
N ALA A 89 -1.38 -13.95 6.78
CA ALA A 89 -1.72 -13.83 8.20
C ALA A 89 -1.17 -12.55 8.84
N GLU A 90 0.02 -12.09 8.43
CA GLU A 90 0.60 -10.82 8.86
C GLU A 90 -0.20 -9.63 8.29
N ALA A 91 -0.53 -9.69 7.01
CA ALA A 91 -1.38 -8.69 6.38
C ALA A 91 -2.76 -8.62 7.04
N GLU A 92 -3.37 -9.77 7.35
CA GLU A 92 -4.69 -9.84 7.99
C GLU A 92 -4.70 -9.22 9.41
N ARG A 93 -3.64 -9.42 10.19
CA ARG A 93 -3.47 -8.75 11.49
C ARG A 93 -3.33 -7.23 11.33
N ALA A 94 -2.58 -6.77 10.33
CA ALA A 94 -2.41 -5.36 10.07
C ALA A 94 -3.74 -4.68 9.72
N LEU A 95 -4.64 -5.35 8.96
CA LEU A 95 -5.94 -4.81 8.57
C LEU A 95 -6.82 -4.39 9.75
N GLN A 96 -6.69 -5.05 10.89
CA GLN A 96 -7.53 -4.79 12.07
C GLN A 96 -7.25 -3.44 12.75
N VAL A 97 -6.11 -2.82 12.45
CA VAL A 97 -5.69 -1.55 13.05
C VAL A 97 -5.72 -0.39 12.06
N LEU A 98 -6.14 -0.63 10.81
CA LEU A 98 -6.17 0.39 9.77
C LEU A 98 -7.42 1.26 9.84
N ASP A 99 -7.23 2.57 9.75
CA ASP A 99 -8.30 3.52 9.45
C ASP A 99 -8.60 3.59 7.95
N TYR A 100 -7.56 3.47 7.13
CA TYR A 100 -7.62 3.48 5.67
C TYR A 100 -6.58 2.55 5.07
N ALA A 101 -6.81 2.12 3.84
CA ALA A 101 -5.85 1.36 3.05
C ALA A 101 -5.58 2.02 1.70
N VAL A 102 -4.37 1.84 1.20
CA VAL A 102 -4.00 2.12 -0.19
C VAL A 102 -3.61 0.81 -0.84
N LEU A 103 -4.42 0.34 -1.77
CA LEU A 103 -4.15 -0.84 -2.58
C LEU A 103 -3.38 -0.42 -3.83
N VAL A 104 -2.11 -0.79 -3.89
CA VAL A 104 -1.23 -0.47 -5.02
C VAL A 104 -1.36 -1.56 -6.08
N VAL A 105 -1.71 -1.16 -7.29
CA VAL A 105 -1.88 -2.05 -8.45
C VAL A 105 -0.93 -1.59 -9.55
N SER A 106 -0.27 -2.54 -10.21
CA SER A 106 0.56 -2.23 -11.39
C SER A 106 -0.31 -1.96 -12.61
N GLY A 107 -0.09 -0.84 -13.29
CA GLY A 107 -0.79 -0.51 -14.54
C GLY A 107 -0.39 -1.42 -15.71
N THR A 108 0.79 -2.07 -15.63
CA THR A 108 1.25 -3.01 -16.67
C THR A 108 0.74 -4.43 -16.43
N ASP A 109 0.69 -4.87 -15.17
CA ASP A 109 0.34 -6.25 -14.82
C ASP A 109 -1.15 -6.40 -14.49
N GLY A 110 -1.82 -5.28 -14.25
CA GLY A 110 -3.24 -5.24 -13.92
C GLY A 110 -3.57 -5.89 -12.57
N VAL A 111 -4.80 -6.39 -12.45
CA VAL A 111 -5.28 -7.04 -11.23
C VAL A 111 -4.81 -8.50 -11.20
N GLN A 112 -3.97 -8.82 -10.24
CA GLN A 112 -3.45 -10.17 -10.01
C GLN A 112 -4.29 -10.92 -8.97
N ALA A 113 -4.20 -12.24 -8.93
CA ALA A 113 -4.97 -13.07 -7.99
C ALA A 113 -4.78 -12.66 -6.51
N HIS A 114 -3.57 -12.24 -6.15
CA HIS A 114 -3.32 -11.75 -4.79
C HIS A 114 -3.97 -10.38 -4.55
N THR A 115 -4.02 -9.50 -5.54
CA THR A 115 -4.76 -8.23 -5.48
C THR A 115 -6.24 -8.46 -5.19
N GLU A 116 -6.84 -9.48 -5.84
CA GLU A 116 -8.23 -9.88 -5.56
C GLU A 116 -8.42 -10.37 -4.12
N THR A 117 -7.48 -11.15 -3.62
CA THR A 117 -7.51 -11.64 -2.23
C THR A 117 -7.44 -10.48 -1.25
N LEU A 118 -6.52 -9.54 -1.46
CA LEU A 118 -6.40 -8.35 -0.63
C LEU A 118 -7.68 -7.49 -0.68
N TRP A 119 -8.26 -7.33 -1.86
CA TRP A 119 -9.51 -6.60 -2.02
C TRP A 119 -10.66 -7.22 -1.21
N LYS A 120 -10.82 -8.55 -1.29
CA LYS A 120 -11.82 -9.30 -0.51
C LYS A 120 -11.60 -9.17 1.00
N LEU A 121 -10.34 -9.20 1.45
CA LEU A 121 -10.00 -9.00 2.86
C LEU A 121 -10.33 -7.58 3.33
N LEU A 122 -9.96 -6.56 2.55
CA LEU A 122 -10.27 -5.17 2.84
C LEU A 122 -11.79 -4.94 2.95
N ALA A 123 -12.57 -5.51 2.03
CA ALA A 123 -14.02 -5.46 2.07
C ALA A 123 -14.59 -6.19 3.31
N ARG A 124 -14.07 -7.38 3.63
CA ARG A 124 -14.47 -8.16 4.82
C ARG A 124 -14.26 -7.38 6.12
N TYR A 125 -13.12 -6.70 6.24
CA TYR A 125 -12.78 -5.90 7.41
C TYR A 125 -13.35 -4.47 7.34
N ARG A 126 -14.09 -4.13 6.26
CA ARG A 126 -14.71 -2.82 6.03
C ARG A 126 -13.71 -1.66 6.11
N VAL A 127 -12.49 -1.88 5.64
CA VAL A 127 -11.44 -0.85 5.60
C VAL A 127 -11.67 0.04 4.36
N PRO A 128 -11.91 1.35 4.53
CA PRO A 128 -12.00 2.28 3.42
C PRO A 128 -10.69 2.24 2.60
N THR A 129 -10.80 2.02 1.29
CA THR A 129 -9.66 1.70 0.44
C THR A 129 -9.56 2.64 -0.74
N PHE A 130 -8.37 3.23 -0.91
CA PHE A 130 -7.96 3.95 -2.13
C PHE A 130 -7.18 2.99 -3.04
N VAL A 131 -7.43 3.06 -4.33
CA VAL A 131 -6.65 2.31 -5.32
C VAL A 131 -5.63 3.25 -5.95
N PHE A 132 -4.36 2.87 -5.86
CA PHE A 132 -3.26 3.58 -6.50
C PHE A 132 -2.70 2.76 -7.65
N VAL A 133 -2.90 3.23 -8.89
CA VAL A 133 -2.35 2.57 -10.08
C VAL A 133 -0.95 3.10 -10.33
N ASN A 134 0.04 2.24 -10.15
CA ASN A 134 1.47 2.55 -10.28
C ASN A 134 2.01 2.11 -11.66
N LYS A 135 3.26 2.49 -11.97
CA LYS A 135 3.95 2.14 -13.22
C LYS A 135 3.26 2.64 -14.49
N MET A 136 2.54 3.76 -14.40
CA MET A 136 1.82 4.37 -15.52
C MET A 136 2.76 5.01 -16.56
N ASP A 137 4.03 5.14 -16.25
CA ASP A 137 5.12 5.59 -17.12
C ASP A 137 5.66 4.49 -18.05
N LEU A 138 5.28 3.22 -17.80
CA LEU A 138 5.76 2.09 -18.59
C LEU A 138 4.87 1.82 -19.81
N PRO A 139 5.46 1.32 -20.92
CA PRO A 139 4.68 0.92 -22.09
C PRO A 139 3.65 -0.17 -21.78
N GLY A 140 2.43 -0.01 -22.28
CA GLY A 140 1.33 -0.97 -22.06
C GLY A 140 0.58 -0.79 -20.74
N ALA A 141 0.91 0.24 -19.96
CA ALA A 141 0.16 0.56 -18.74
C ALA A 141 -1.26 1.03 -19.08
N ASP A 142 -2.26 0.49 -18.36
CA ASP A 142 -3.66 0.85 -18.48
C ASP A 142 -4.29 1.00 -17.08
N ALA A 143 -4.81 2.18 -16.77
CA ALA A 143 -5.50 2.44 -15.52
C ALA A 143 -6.98 1.98 -15.53
N ALA A 144 -7.57 1.76 -16.68
CA ALA A 144 -8.98 1.41 -16.82
C ALA A 144 -9.29 0.02 -16.25
N VAL A 145 -8.37 -0.93 -16.42
CA VAL A 145 -8.55 -2.31 -15.95
C VAL A 145 -8.67 -2.41 -14.43
N PRO A 146 -7.74 -1.85 -13.60
CA PRO A 146 -7.89 -1.85 -12.15
C PRO A 146 -9.15 -1.10 -11.67
N VAL A 147 -9.48 0.02 -12.30
CA VAL A 147 -10.65 0.84 -11.93
C VAL A 147 -11.95 0.10 -12.23
N SER A 148 -12.09 -0.52 -13.39
CA SER A 148 -13.30 -1.29 -13.71
C SER A 148 -13.48 -2.50 -12.81
N TYR A 149 -12.40 -3.19 -12.44
CA TYR A 149 -12.45 -4.31 -11.50
C TYR A 149 -12.98 -3.91 -10.13
N THR A 150 -12.48 -2.81 -9.57
CA THR A 150 -12.94 -2.31 -8.26
C THR A 150 -14.40 -1.86 -8.30
N HIS A 151 -14.86 -1.28 -9.41
CA HIS A 151 -16.27 -0.88 -9.60
C HIS A 151 -17.22 -2.08 -9.65
N LEU A 152 -16.87 -3.10 -10.40
CA LEU A 152 -17.68 -4.32 -10.51
C LEU A 152 -17.81 -5.03 -9.17
N ARG A 153 -16.73 -5.13 -8.41
CA ARG A 153 -16.71 -5.81 -7.11
C ARG A 153 -17.35 -5.00 -5.98
N ALA A 154 -17.36 -3.68 -6.05
CA ALA A 154 -18.08 -2.84 -5.08
C ALA A 154 -19.60 -3.07 -5.15
N HIS A 155 -20.15 -3.34 -6.34
CA HIS A 155 -21.55 -3.71 -6.52
C HIS A 155 -21.89 -5.10 -5.99
N GLU A 156 -20.97 -6.08 -6.09
CA GLU A 156 -21.19 -7.43 -5.56
C GLU A 156 -21.29 -7.45 -4.03
N THR A 157 -20.52 -6.61 -3.32
CA THR A 157 -20.58 -6.52 -1.86
C THR A 157 -21.83 -5.83 -1.34
N SER A 158 -22.49 -5.01 -2.14
CA SER A 158 -23.74 -4.35 -1.78
C SER A 158 -24.97 -5.25 -1.95
N ALA A 159 -24.88 -6.35 -2.69
CA ALA A 159 -25.98 -7.28 -2.97
C ALA A 159 -26.16 -8.37 -1.90
N HIS A 160 -25.31 -8.44 -0.89
CA HIS A 160 -25.32 -9.44 0.19
C HIS A 160 -25.51 -8.86 1.60
N LEU A 161 -26.12 -7.67 1.71
CA LEU A 161 -26.55 -7.08 2.99
C LEU A 161 -28.07 -7.17 3.15
#